data_a751536d1a161868b295974fb1e18bb0
#
_entry.id   a751536d1a161868b295974fb1e18bb0
#
_cell.length_a   1.000
_cell.length_b   1.000
_cell.length_c   1.000
_cell.angle_alpha   90.00
_cell.angle_beta   90.00
_cell.angle_gamma   90.00
#
_symmetry.space_group_name_H-M   'P 1'
#
loop_
_entity.id
_entity.type
_entity.pdbx_description
1 polymer ?
#
loop_
_entity_poly.entity_id
_entity_poly.type
_entity_poly.pdbx_seq_one_letter_code
_entity_poly.pdbx_strand_id
1 'polypeptide(L)'
;MKRWIVIGFIFACSFGLVLYGVKASDQGFFMPEELGGVKVVIDPGHGGLDGGASSGEVVERDITLSISHELAKRLEKKGATVVMTRRKDGDALAEHSPKEQF
;
A
#
# COMPACT_ATOMS: atom_id res chain seq x y z
N MET A 1 -52.08 0.48 24.93
CA MET A 1 -50.83 1.08 25.42
C MET A 1 -49.67 0.09 25.48
N LYS A 2 -49.80 -1.08 26.08
CA LYS A 2 -48.68 -2.05 26.19
C LYS A 2 -48.09 -2.51 24.84
N ARG A 3 -48.89 -2.65 23.80
CA ARG A 3 -48.44 -3.09 22.45
C ARG A 3 -47.51 -2.07 21.77
N TRP A 4 -47.76 -0.78 21.94
CA TRP A 4 -46.95 0.29 21.37
C TRP A 4 -45.60 0.44 22.08
N ILE A 5 -45.54 0.17 23.37
CA ILE A 5 -44.30 0.19 24.16
C ILE A 5 -43.37 -0.94 23.69
N VAL A 6 -43.93 -2.15 23.43
CA VAL A 6 -43.14 -3.29 22.94
C VAL A 6 -42.59 -3.03 21.54
N ILE A 7 -43.40 -2.44 20.65
CA ILE A 7 -42.96 -2.07 19.29
C ILE A 7 -41.85 -1.05 19.36
N GLY A 8 -41.98 -0.01 20.18
CA GLY A 8 -40.92 1.02 20.37
C GLY A 8 -39.64 0.43 20.90
N PHE A 9 -39.71 -0.53 21.82
CA PHE A 9 -38.53 -1.20 22.38
C PHE A 9 -37.81 -2.06 21.34
N ILE A 10 -38.54 -2.77 20.48
CA ILE A 10 -37.96 -3.57 19.38
C ILE A 10 -37.24 -2.66 18.38
N PHE A 11 -37.83 -1.51 18.00
CA PHE A 11 -37.21 -0.56 17.11
C PHE A 11 -35.95 0.07 17.72
N ALA A 12 -35.96 0.42 18.99
CA ALA A 12 -34.82 0.97 19.70
C ALA A 12 -33.67 -0.05 19.80
N CYS A 13 -33.94 -1.31 20.09
CA CYS A 13 -32.95 -2.38 20.11
C CYS A 13 -32.38 -2.66 18.73
N SER A 14 -33.21 -2.70 17.68
CA SER A 14 -32.74 -2.91 16.29
C SER A 14 -31.86 -1.77 15.83
N PHE A 15 -32.22 -0.54 16.13
CA PHE A 15 -31.45 0.64 15.79
C PHE A 15 -30.09 0.69 16.54
N GLY A 16 -30.12 0.34 17.83
CA GLY A 16 -28.90 0.21 18.63
C GLY A 16 -27.94 -0.87 18.09
N LEU A 17 -28.50 -2.00 17.65
CA LEU A 17 -27.70 -3.10 17.07
C LEU A 17 -27.04 -2.69 15.73
N VAL A 18 -27.76 -1.94 14.89
CA VAL A 18 -27.25 -1.41 13.63
C VAL A 18 -26.13 -0.39 13.90
N LEU A 19 -26.31 0.53 14.83
CA LEU A 19 -25.28 1.50 15.20
C LEU A 19 -24.05 0.82 15.81
N TYR A 20 -24.22 -0.22 16.60
CA TYR A 20 -23.12 -0.99 17.16
C TYR A 20 -22.38 -1.78 16.07
N GLY A 21 -23.10 -2.38 15.13
CA GLY A 21 -22.54 -3.08 13.97
C GLY A 21 -21.73 -2.16 13.06
N VAL A 22 -22.21 -0.92 12.84
CA VAL A 22 -21.47 0.09 12.06
C VAL A 22 -20.17 0.53 12.76
N LYS A 23 -20.18 0.70 14.07
CA LYS A 23 -18.95 0.98 14.84
C LYS A 23 -17.99 -0.21 14.89
N ALA A 24 -18.50 -1.44 14.92
CA ALA A 24 -17.68 -2.65 14.92
C ALA A 24 -17.00 -2.89 13.55
N SER A 25 -17.61 -2.44 12.45
CA SER A 25 -17.02 -2.54 11.11
C SER A 25 -15.90 -1.51 10.84
N ASP A 26 -15.78 -0.49 11.68
CA ASP A 26 -14.67 0.48 11.61
C ASP A 26 -13.41 0.00 12.37
N GLN A 27 -13.50 -1.10 13.08
CA GLN A 27 -12.36 -1.91 13.47
C GLN A 27 -11.87 -2.58 12.18
N GLY A 28 -10.94 -1.92 11.50
CA GLY A 28 -10.29 -2.48 10.32
C GLY A 28 -10.02 -3.95 10.61
N PHE A 29 -10.56 -4.81 9.78
CA PHE A 29 -10.34 -6.25 9.85
C PHE A 29 -8.83 -6.44 9.98
N PHE A 30 -8.38 -6.83 11.17
CA PHE A 30 -6.98 -7.05 11.46
C PHE A 30 -6.54 -8.23 10.60
N MET A 31 -6.14 -7.92 9.36
CA MET A 31 -5.42 -8.88 8.53
C MET A 31 -4.10 -9.11 9.27
N PRO A 32 -3.81 -10.32 9.74
CA PRO A 32 -2.49 -10.62 10.24
C PRO A 32 -1.50 -10.17 9.15
N GLU A 33 -0.46 -9.47 9.55
CA GLU A 33 0.60 -9.05 8.64
C GLU A 33 1.18 -10.29 7.98
N GLU A 34 0.67 -10.64 6.79
CA GLU A 34 1.05 -11.87 6.06
C GLU A 34 2.55 -11.92 5.80
N LEU A 35 3.20 -10.74 5.75
CA LEU A 35 4.61 -10.56 5.45
C LEU A 35 5.37 -9.84 6.59
N GLY A 36 4.83 -9.89 7.81
CA GLY A 36 5.52 -9.34 8.98
C GLY A 36 6.91 -9.95 9.14
N GLY A 37 7.95 -9.10 9.26
CA GLY A 37 9.35 -9.51 9.37
C GLY A 37 10.03 -9.89 8.04
N VAL A 38 9.31 -9.93 6.92
CA VAL A 38 9.90 -10.16 5.59
C VAL A 38 10.51 -8.86 5.06
N LYS A 39 11.76 -8.91 4.62
CA LYS A 39 12.42 -7.82 3.90
C LYS A 39 12.48 -8.15 2.42
N VAL A 40 11.97 -7.24 1.57
CA VAL A 40 11.97 -7.37 0.12
C VAL A 40 12.80 -6.25 -0.49
N VAL A 41 13.71 -6.60 -1.40
CA VAL A 41 14.44 -5.63 -2.21
C VAL A 41 13.81 -5.62 -3.61
N ILE A 42 13.45 -4.44 -4.08
CA ILE A 42 12.92 -4.24 -5.43
C ILE A 42 13.95 -3.44 -6.23
N ASP A 43 14.34 -3.98 -7.37
CA ASP A 43 15.27 -3.36 -8.30
C ASP A 43 14.54 -2.99 -9.60
N PRO A 44 14.07 -1.74 -9.75
CA PRO A 44 13.42 -1.31 -10.99
C PRO A 44 14.43 -1.29 -12.12
N GLY A 45 14.24 -2.14 -13.13
CA GLY A 45 15.15 -2.24 -14.29
C GLY A 45 15.31 -0.91 -15.03
N HIS A 46 16.47 -0.73 -15.68
CA HIS A 46 16.87 0.49 -16.37
C HIS A 46 16.98 1.71 -15.44
N GLY A 47 17.18 2.90 -15.96
CA GLY A 47 17.26 4.15 -15.20
C GLY A 47 18.40 5.05 -15.67
N GLY A 48 18.33 6.33 -15.37
CA GLY A 48 19.32 7.31 -15.78
C GLY A 48 19.51 7.37 -17.29
N LEU A 49 20.73 7.09 -17.75
CA LEU A 49 21.06 7.07 -19.19
C LEU A 49 20.50 5.86 -19.92
N ASP A 50 20.21 4.76 -19.21
CA ASP A 50 19.61 3.57 -19.78
C ASP A 50 18.09 3.66 -19.71
N GLY A 51 17.46 4.03 -20.81
CA GLY A 51 16.00 4.10 -20.91
C GLY A 51 15.33 2.73 -21.13
N GLY A 52 16.08 1.72 -21.56
CA GLY A 52 15.52 0.48 -22.08
C GLY A 52 14.80 0.69 -23.42
N ALA A 53 13.80 -0.14 -23.71
CA ALA A 53 12.99 0.00 -24.92
C ALA A 53 12.11 1.25 -24.88
N SER A 54 11.81 1.80 -26.04
CA SER A 54 10.90 2.96 -26.15
C SER A 54 9.93 2.80 -27.31
N SER A 55 8.72 3.33 -27.14
CA SER A 55 7.68 3.40 -28.17
C SER A 55 6.93 4.72 -28.04
N GLY A 56 7.17 5.66 -28.96
CA GLY A 56 6.69 7.03 -28.84
C GLY A 56 7.26 7.70 -27.60
N GLU A 57 6.41 8.25 -26.77
CA GLU A 57 6.79 8.91 -25.51
C GLU A 57 6.94 7.95 -24.32
N VAL A 58 6.63 6.66 -24.53
CA VAL A 58 6.68 5.64 -23.48
C VAL A 58 8.09 5.04 -23.44
N VAL A 59 8.71 5.08 -22.27
CA VAL A 59 10.06 4.56 -22.02
C VAL A 59 9.99 3.46 -20.95
N GLU A 60 10.69 2.36 -21.16
CA GLU A 60 10.64 1.17 -20.30
C GLU A 60 11.04 1.49 -18.85
N ARG A 61 12.07 2.30 -18.63
CA ARG A 61 12.53 2.71 -17.29
C ARG A 61 11.43 3.37 -16.45
N ASP A 62 10.50 4.10 -17.07
CA ASP A 62 9.42 4.79 -16.38
C ASP A 62 8.31 3.80 -16.00
N ILE A 63 8.06 2.83 -16.87
CA ILE A 63 7.12 1.75 -16.62
C ILE A 63 7.63 0.87 -15.47
N THR A 64 8.88 0.43 -15.51
CA THR A 64 9.47 -0.43 -14.47
C THR A 64 9.47 0.26 -13.12
N LEU A 65 9.78 1.56 -13.07
CA LEU A 65 9.73 2.35 -11.85
C LEU A 65 8.30 2.46 -11.30
N SER A 66 7.33 2.74 -12.15
CA SER A 66 5.92 2.84 -11.77
C SER A 66 5.37 1.53 -11.20
N ILE A 67 5.66 0.40 -11.87
CA ILE A 67 5.27 -0.94 -11.41
C ILE A 67 5.92 -1.24 -10.05
N SER A 68 7.21 -0.91 -9.91
CA SER A 68 7.96 -1.15 -8.68
C SER A 68 7.40 -0.36 -7.49
N HIS A 69 7.01 0.88 -7.69
CA HIS A 69 6.34 1.68 -6.65
C HIS A 69 5.00 1.07 -6.22
N GLU A 70 4.18 0.62 -7.17
CA GLU A 70 2.90 0.00 -6.84
C GLU A 70 3.11 -1.35 -6.12
N LEU A 71 4.09 -2.13 -6.53
CA LEU A 71 4.47 -3.38 -5.85
C LEU A 71 4.94 -3.11 -4.42
N ALA A 72 5.85 -2.14 -4.23
CA ALA A 72 6.32 -1.74 -2.91
C ALA A 72 5.16 -1.39 -1.97
N LYS A 73 4.25 -0.54 -2.42
CA LYS A 73 3.06 -0.13 -1.67
C LYS A 73 2.18 -1.32 -1.26
N ARG A 74 2.01 -2.30 -2.14
CA ARG A 74 1.22 -3.51 -1.84
C ARG A 74 1.89 -4.42 -0.83
N LEU A 75 3.21 -4.58 -0.93
CA LEU A 75 4.00 -5.38 0.00
C LEU A 75 4.05 -4.74 1.40
N GLU A 76 4.25 -3.42 1.47
CA GLU A 76 4.24 -2.67 2.73
C GLU A 76 2.88 -2.77 3.43
N LYS A 77 1.78 -2.72 2.68
CA LYS A 77 0.43 -2.93 3.24
C LYS A 77 0.22 -4.33 3.84
N LYS A 78 1.01 -5.30 3.40
CA LYS A 78 1.00 -6.67 3.94
C LYS A 78 2.03 -6.88 5.06
N GLY A 79 2.68 -5.83 5.52
CA GLY A 79 3.62 -5.86 6.65
C GLY A 79 5.08 -6.09 6.25
N ALA A 80 5.43 -6.16 4.96
CA ALA A 80 6.81 -6.28 4.53
C ALA A 80 7.59 -4.99 4.72
N THR A 81 8.89 -5.11 5.01
CA THR A 81 9.85 -4.00 4.88
C THR A 81 10.38 -3.99 3.46
N VAL A 82 10.12 -2.90 2.72
CA VAL A 82 10.55 -2.80 1.32
C VAL A 82 11.70 -1.82 1.16
N VAL A 83 12.73 -2.25 0.43
CA VAL A 83 13.87 -1.44 0.00
C VAL A 83 13.85 -1.38 -1.52
N MET A 84 13.89 -0.19 -2.08
CA MET A 84 14.02 0.01 -3.53
C MET A 84 15.43 0.50 -3.84
N THR A 85 16.08 -0.06 -4.88
CA THR A 85 17.42 0.34 -5.32
C THR A 85 17.42 1.73 -5.95
N ARG A 86 16.31 2.15 -6.58
CA ARG A 86 16.04 3.52 -6.99
C ARG A 86 14.57 3.87 -6.77
N ARG A 87 14.27 5.13 -6.47
CA ARG A 87 12.90 5.63 -6.24
C ARG A 87 12.46 6.69 -7.26
N LYS A 88 13.37 7.13 -8.10
CA LYS A 88 13.15 8.14 -9.16
C LYS A 88 13.98 7.79 -10.37
N ASP A 89 13.82 8.54 -11.45
CA ASP A 89 14.68 8.39 -12.61
C ASP A 89 16.12 8.75 -12.23
N GLY A 90 17.03 7.80 -12.42
CA GLY A 90 18.43 7.89 -12.05
C GLY A 90 19.09 6.52 -11.99
N ASP A 91 20.40 6.48 -11.98
CA ASP A 91 21.18 5.26 -11.79
C ASP A 91 21.11 4.80 -10.34
N ALA A 92 20.79 3.53 -10.13
CA ALA A 92 20.78 2.92 -8.81
C ALA A 92 22.13 3.07 -8.09
N LEU A 93 23.22 3.00 -8.82
CA LEU A 93 24.58 3.18 -8.31
C LEU A 93 24.88 4.64 -7.92
N ALA A 94 24.31 5.61 -8.61
CA ALA A 94 24.51 7.02 -8.28
C ALA A 94 23.77 7.44 -6.99
N GLU A 95 22.64 6.79 -6.68
CA GLU A 95 21.87 7.08 -5.47
C GLU A 95 22.54 6.51 -4.21
N HIS A 96 23.31 5.42 -4.35
CA HIS A 96 23.97 4.72 -3.24
C HIS A 96 25.49 4.93 -3.19
N SER A 97 26.05 5.71 -4.11
CA SER A 97 27.44 6.07 -4.05
C SER A 97 27.71 6.90 -2.79
N PRO A 98 28.67 6.50 -1.93
CA PRO A 98 29.09 7.36 -0.83
C PRO A 98 29.52 8.70 -1.46
N LYS A 99 28.93 9.80 -1.00
CA LYS A 99 29.45 11.12 -1.34
C LYS A 99 30.87 11.16 -0.79
N GLU A 100 31.86 11.00 -1.64
CA GLU A 100 33.24 11.26 -1.27
C GLU A 100 33.31 12.70 -0.76
N GLN A 101 33.40 12.82 0.54
CA GLN A 101 33.78 14.08 1.17
C GLN A 101 35.30 14.19 1.00
N PHE A 102 35.73 14.89 -0.05
CA PHE A 102 37.06 15.44 -0.14
C PHE A 102 37.07 16.86 0.42
#